data_eeacebced58e4387c82b38f2fcfcd069
#
_entry.id   eeacebced58e4387c82b38f2fcfcd069
#
_cell.length_a   1.000
_cell.length_b   1.000
_cell.length_c   1.000
_cell.angle_alpha   90.00
_cell.angle_beta   90.00
_cell.angle_gamma   90.00
#
_symmetry.space_group_name_H-M   'P 1'
#
loop_
_entity.id
_entity.type
_entity.pdbx_description
1 polymer ?
#
loop_
_entity_poly.entity_id
_entity_poly.type
_entity_poly.pdbx_seq_one_letter_code
_entity_poly.pdbx_strand_id
1 'polypeptide(L)'
;MSDIGYLGNPHLKRAGIELSYTEEQILEIAKCAEDPIYFIDTYCYIVTLDHGLQPFKLYDCQKKKIKLIHENRKVILMEGRQQGKTTSAAAYILWYTLFQESKSVAILANKSSTAREIMSRYQLMYENLPLWMQQGIRNWNKGDVELENGSKVFTAATTASGIRGKSVNMLYIDEAAIIPNNIADAFFTAVYPVISAGTTTKILITSTPLGYNHFWKFWNDAVNKNNDFVPMFIPYYEIPGRDEKWAEEQRRQLGDLKYNQEVLCKFLGSSLTLINSDTIEWMSTCPTVYSKDGLDLYEWPIKGERDDNEKLIVKPHTYCIVADTAKGVGGDYSAFVIIDITEVPYKLVGKYRDNKIAPMLYPTVIHKVAHDFNQAYVLIEINSSEQVAHIMYNELEYENILFVNRDSKRGQIVSGGFGGGKAQYGVVTDKKVKRIGCFTFKSLMEERKLIISDPDIISELSTFIQVKD
;
A
#
# COMPACT_ATOMS: atom_id res chain seq x y z
N MET A 1 34.44 -2.78 -40.94
CA MET A 1 33.90 -3.01 -39.57
C MET A 1 33.15 -1.80 -39.01
N SER A 2 32.88 -0.75 -39.77
CA SER A 2 32.33 0.51 -39.27
C SER A 2 30.82 0.67 -39.26
N ASP A 3 30.03 -0.36 -39.56
CA ASP A 3 28.57 -0.21 -39.75
C ASP A 3 27.68 -1.09 -38.86
N ILE A 4 28.25 -1.80 -37.91
CA ILE A 4 27.50 -2.67 -36.98
C ILE A 4 26.89 -1.87 -35.81
N GLY A 5 27.55 -0.75 -35.47
CA GLY A 5 27.24 0.04 -34.29
C GLY A 5 26.03 0.96 -34.47
N TYR A 6 25.12 0.97 -33.49
CA TYR A 6 24.02 1.92 -33.45
C TYR A 6 24.52 3.33 -33.24
N LEU A 7 24.24 4.24 -34.20
CA LEU A 7 24.71 5.64 -34.21
C LEU A 7 26.23 5.78 -34.00
N GLY A 8 27.02 4.80 -34.51
CA GLY A 8 28.48 4.81 -34.38
C GLY A 8 29.04 4.30 -33.07
N ASN A 9 28.20 3.84 -32.12
CA ASN A 9 28.66 3.21 -30.89
C ASN A 9 28.97 1.71 -31.13
N PRO A 10 30.28 1.30 -31.04
CA PRO A 10 30.66 -0.10 -31.34
C PRO A 10 30.17 -1.12 -30.31
N HIS A 11 29.71 -0.67 -29.14
CA HIS A 11 29.15 -1.54 -28.09
C HIS A 11 27.66 -1.83 -28.24
N LEU A 12 26.99 -1.26 -29.24
CA LEU A 12 25.56 -1.38 -29.46
C LEU A 12 25.26 -1.92 -30.86
N LYS A 13 24.74 -3.09 -30.97
CA LYS A 13 24.32 -3.68 -32.27
C LYS A 13 23.13 -2.87 -32.85
N ARG A 14 23.26 -2.40 -34.09
CA ARG A 14 22.18 -1.76 -34.83
C ARG A 14 21.15 -2.81 -35.30
N ALA A 15 19.86 -2.47 -35.34
CA ALA A 15 18.82 -3.31 -35.92
C ALA A 15 19.07 -3.62 -37.41
N GLY A 16 18.69 -4.83 -37.83
CA GLY A 16 18.84 -5.30 -39.20
C GLY A 16 20.26 -5.79 -39.55
N ILE A 17 21.14 -5.98 -38.59
CA ILE A 17 22.45 -6.61 -38.78
C ILE A 17 22.36 -8.10 -38.55
N GLU A 18 22.55 -8.88 -39.60
CA GLU A 18 22.66 -10.33 -39.52
C GLU A 18 24.05 -10.73 -39.03
N LEU A 19 24.10 -11.59 -38.03
CA LEU A 19 25.33 -12.17 -37.50
C LEU A 19 25.29 -13.68 -37.75
N SER A 20 26.45 -14.24 -38.15
CA SER A 20 26.63 -15.69 -38.15
C SER A 20 26.96 -16.16 -36.75
N TYR A 21 26.25 -17.19 -36.28
CA TYR A 21 26.44 -17.77 -34.96
C TYR A 21 27.19 -19.10 -35.04
N THR A 22 28.08 -19.36 -34.10
CA THR A 22 28.63 -20.69 -33.91
C THR A 22 27.62 -21.60 -33.18
N GLU A 23 27.80 -22.92 -33.27
CA GLU A 23 26.96 -23.84 -32.50
C GLU A 23 27.01 -23.60 -31.00
N GLU A 24 28.21 -23.27 -30.48
CA GLU A 24 28.43 -22.93 -29.08
C GLU A 24 27.63 -21.69 -28.67
N GLN A 25 27.60 -20.63 -29.50
CA GLN A 25 26.84 -19.43 -29.24
C GLN A 25 25.33 -19.66 -29.26
N ILE A 26 24.85 -20.53 -30.13
CA ILE A 26 23.42 -20.92 -30.20
C ILE A 26 23.01 -21.66 -28.91
N LEU A 27 23.83 -22.61 -28.46
CA LEU A 27 23.59 -23.35 -27.23
C LEU A 27 23.65 -22.44 -26.01
N GLU A 28 24.58 -21.49 -25.99
CA GLU A 28 24.72 -20.54 -24.90
C GLU A 28 23.54 -19.53 -24.84
N ILE A 29 23.04 -19.06 -26.00
CA ILE A 29 21.83 -18.24 -26.08
C ILE A 29 20.62 -19.02 -25.54
N ALA A 30 20.46 -20.29 -25.92
CA ALA A 30 19.37 -21.13 -25.45
C ALA A 30 19.42 -21.31 -23.94
N LYS A 31 20.61 -21.60 -23.38
CA LYS A 31 20.81 -21.73 -21.94
C LYS A 31 20.50 -20.43 -21.19
N CYS A 32 20.95 -19.27 -21.70
CA CYS A 32 20.64 -17.97 -21.14
C CYS A 32 19.15 -17.63 -21.20
N ALA A 33 18.47 -18.01 -22.29
CA ALA A 33 17.05 -17.79 -22.46
C ALA A 33 16.20 -18.60 -21.49
N GLU A 34 16.66 -19.80 -21.12
CA GLU A 34 15.96 -20.70 -20.20
C GLU A 34 16.18 -20.30 -18.72
N ASP A 35 17.38 -19.80 -18.38
CA ASP A 35 17.73 -19.47 -16.98
C ASP A 35 18.18 -18.01 -16.81
N PRO A 36 17.31 -17.13 -16.27
CA PRO A 36 17.66 -15.74 -15.99
C PRO A 36 18.79 -15.59 -14.95
N ILE A 37 18.92 -16.53 -14.02
CA ILE A 37 19.99 -16.49 -13.00
C ILE A 37 21.33 -16.75 -13.65
N TYR A 38 21.41 -17.78 -14.50
CA TYR A 38 22.60 -18.09 -15.25
C TYR A 38 23.04 -16.92 -16.15
N PHE A 39 22.09 -16.36 -16.89
CA PHE A 39 22.36 -15.18 -17.73
C PHE A 39 22.94 -14.01 -16.92
N ILE A 40 22.29 -13.64 -15.81
CA ILE A 40 22.72 -12.51 -14.98
C ILE A 40 24.11 -12.76 -14.39
N ASP A 41 24.34 -13.93 -13.79
CA ASP A 41 25.62 -14.29 -13.17
C ASP A 41 26.77 -14.33 -14.18
N THR A 42 26.47 -14.64 -15.46
CA THR A 42 27.52 -14.84 -16.49
C THR A 42 27.79 -13.60 -17.29
N TYR A 43 26.76 -12.85 -17.67
CA TYR A 43 26.87 -11.79 -18.69
C TYR A 43 26.58 -10.38 -18.20
N CYS A 44 25.94 -10.20 -17.03
CA CYS A 44 25.66 -8.86 -16.54
C CYS A 44 26.86 -8.25 -15.81
N TYR A 45 27.05 -6.95 -16.00
CA TYR A 45 28.05 -6.15 -15.32
C TYR A 45 27.41 -5.00 -14.57
N ILE A 46 28.00 -4.62 -13.45
CA ILE A 46 27.59 -3.49 -12.62
C ILE A 46 28.79 -2.61 -12.27
N VAL A 47 28.52 -1.34 -11.96
CA VAL A 47 29.53 -0.47 -11.38
C VAL A 47 29.39 -0.48 -9.87
N THR A 48 30.46 -0.84 -9.16
CA THR A 48 30.59 -0.76 -7.71
C THR A 48 31.41 0.46 -7.31
N LEU A 49 31.18 0.97 -6.10
CA LEU A 49 31.89 2.17 -5.60
C LEU A 49 33.39 1.92 -5.45
N ASP A 50 33.79 0.71 -4.99
CA ASP A 50 35.17 0.42 -4.63
C ASP A 50 36.00 -0.11 -5.80
N HIS A 51 35.39 -0.75 -6.79
CA HIS A 51 36.10 -1.50 -7.80
C HIS A 51 35.70 -1.17 -9.25
N GLY A 52 34.80 -0.18 -9.45
CA GLY A 52 34.33 0.19 -10.78
C GLY A 52 33.48 -0.89 -11.45
N LEU A 53 33.67 -1.09 -12.76
CA LEU A 53 32.89 -2.07 -13.55
C LEU A 53 33.31 -3.51 -13.20
N GLN A 54 32.34 -4.34 -12.78
CA GLN A 54 32.55 -5.73 -12.40
C GLN A 54 31.43 -6.65 -12.86
N PRO A 55 31.69 -7.98 -13.01
CA PRO A 55 30.63 -8.95 -13.21
C PRO A 55 29.62 -8.91 -12.06
N PHE A 56 28.34 -8.97 -12.39
CA PHE A 56 27.25 -9.01 -11.40
C PHE A 56 27.06 -10.43 -10.90
N LYS A 57 27.77 -10.82 -9.86
CA LYS A 57 27.56 -12.10 -9.18
C LYS A 57 26.43 -11.97 -8.18
N LEU A 58 25.35 -12.70 -8.39
CA LEU A 58 24.16 -12.65 -7.55
C LEU A 58 24.41 -13.33 -6.19
N TYR A 59 24.03 -12.67 -5.11
CA TYR A 59 23.95 -13.30 -3.79
C TYR A 59 22.79 -14.31 -3.74
N ASP A 60 22.81 -15.24 -2.81
CA ASP A 60 21.77 -16.28 -2.71
C ASP A 60 20.37 -15.72 -2.52
N CYS A 61 20.23 -14.64 -1.73
CA CYS A 61 18.95 -13.93 -1.59
C CYS A 61 18.48 -13.29 -2.91
N GLN A 62 19.43 -12.78 -3.73
CA GLN A 62 19.12 -12.22 -5.04
C GLN A 62 18.74 -13.31 -6.05
N LYS A 63 19.36 -14.49 -6.00
CA LYS A 63 18.95 -15.66 -6.80
C LYS A 63 17.54 -16.09 -6.46
N LYS A 64 17.21 -16.21 -5.17
CA LYS A 64 15.83 -16.49 -4.70
C LYS A 64 14.84 -15.44 -5.22
N LYS A 65 15.21 -14.16 -5.18
CA LYS A 65 14.40 -13.04 -5.70
C LYS A 65 14.14 -13.16 -7.19
N ILE A 66 15.19 -13.37 -8.00
CA ILE A 66 15.05 -13.54 -9.46
C ILE A 66 14.15 -14.72 -9.78
N LYS A 67 14.33 -15.85 -9.09
CA LYS A 67 13.47 -17.03 -9.23
C LYS A 67 12.01 -16.69 -8.90
N LEU A 68 11.77 -15.99 -7.79
CA LEU A 68 10.42 -15.57 -7.39
C LEU A 68 9.74 -14.70 -8.44
N ILE A 69 10.46 -13.70 -8.98
CA ILE A 69 9.96 -12.81 -10.05
C ILE A 69 9.67 -13.62 -11.31
N HIS A 70 10.53 -14.60 -11.63
CA HIS A 70 10.37 -15.44 -12.83
C HIS A 70 9.13 -16.32 -12.76
N GLU A 71 8.90 -16.98 -11.63
CA GLU A 71 7.82 -17.95 -11.43
C GLU A 71 6.46 -17.31 -11.17
N ASN A 72 6.42 -16.07 -10.68
CA ASN A 72 5.18 -15.43 -10.24
C ASN A 72 4.82 -14.19 -11.08
N ARG A 73 3.52 -13.93 -11.19
CA ARG A 73 3.00 -12.77 -11.94
C ARG A 73 3.05 -11.47 -11.12
N LYS A 74 2.75 -11.56 -9.84
CA LYS A 74 2.62 -10.42 -8.94
C LYS A 74 3.54 -10.64 -7.75
N VAL A 75 4.57 -9.81 -7.64
CA VAL A 75 5.59 -9.92 -6.59
C VAL A 75 5.73 -8.58 -5.88
N ILE A 76 5.76 -8.61 -4.56
CA ILE A 76 6.05 -7.46 -3.71
C ILE A 76 7.27 -7.75 -2.85
N LEU A 77 8.29 -6.88 -2.94
CA LEU A 77 9.57 -7.05 -2.26
C LEU A 77 9.78 -5.93 -1.26
N MET A 78 10.14 -6.31 -0.04
CA MET A 78 10.57 -5.39 1.00
C MET A 78 12.04 -5.62 1.30
N GLU A 79 12.85 -4.63 1.04
CA GLU A 79 14.31 -4.70 1.19
C GLU A 79 14.85 -3.38 1.75
N GLY A 80 15.88 -3.45 2.60
CA GLY A 80 16.60 -2.27 3.08
C GLY A 80 17.33 -1.52 1.96
N ARG A 81 17.89 -0.39 2.30
CA ARG A 81 18.72 0.37 1.34
C ARG A 81 19.99 -0.40 0.95
N GLN A 82 20.43 -0.17 -0.30
CA GLN A 82 21.69 -0.71 -0.84
C GLN A 82 21.79 -2.26 -0.82
N GLN A 83 20.65 -2.98 -0.87
CA GLN A 83 20.61 -4.44 -0.98
C GLN A 83 20.53 -4.93 -2.43
N GLY A 84 20.62 -4.02 -3.40
CA GLY A 84 20.63 -4.36 -4.83
C GLY A 84 19.24 -4.59 -5.43
N LYS A 85 18.16 -4.11 -4.78
CA LYS A 85 16.78 -4.27 -5.28
C LYS A 85 16.61 -3.76 -6.72
N THR A 86 17.01 -2.53 -6.97
CA THR A 86 16.92 -1.86 -8.27
C THR A 86 17.81 -2.52 -9.33
N THR A 87 19.04 -2.91 -8.94
CA THR A 87 20.02 -3.54 -9.86
C THR A 87 19.54 -4.91 -10.32
N SER A 88 19.07 -5.76 -9.42
CA SER A 88 18.54 -7.08 -9.79
C SER A 88 17.26 -7.00 -10.59
N ALA A 89 16.39 -6.01 -10.31
CA ALA A 89 15.21 -5.77 -11.14
C ALA A 89 15.58 -5.35 -12.56
N ALA A 90 16.55 -4.43 -12.73
CA ALA A 90 17.05 -4.01 -14.04
C ALA A 90 17.67 -5.17 -14.83
N ALA A 91 18.44 -6.05 -14.17
CA ALA A 91 19.01 -7.24 -14.78
C ALA A 91 17.93 -8.25 -15.24
N TYR A 92 16.89 -8.45 -14.44
CA TYR A 92 15.76 -9.30 -14.85
C TYR A 92 14.97 -8.69 -16.01
N ILE A 93 14.76 -7.37 -16.03
CA ILE A 93 14.11 -6.67 -17.14
C ILE A 93 14.94 -6.82 -18.42
N LEU A 94 16.27 -6.76 -18.33
CA LEU A 94 17.15 -7.00 -19.46
C LEU A 94 16.96 -8.40 -20.00
N TRP A 95 17.03 -9.43 -19.16
CA TRP A 95 16.78 -10.80 -19.57
C TRP A 95 15.39 -10.95 -20.24
N TYR A 96 14.36 -10.38 -19.61
CA TYR A 96 12.98 -10.49 -20.07
C TYR A 96 12.76 -9.89 -21.46
N THR A 97 13.40 -8.77 -21.75
CA THR A 97 13.27 -8.09 -23.07
C THR A 97 14.23 -8.62 -24.14
N LEU A 98 15.34 -9.22 -23.72
CA LEU A 98 16.34 -9.76 -24.61
C LEU A 98 15.90 -11.10 -25.22
N PHE A 99 15.35 -11.99 -24.37
CA PHE A 99 15.02 -13.36 -24.75
C PHE A 99 13.53 -13.61 -25.03
N GLN A 100 12.67 -12.63 -24.79
CA GLN A 100 11.25 -12.76 -25.12
C GLN A 100 10.85 -11.69 -26.14
N GLU A 101 10.05 -12.09 -27.12
CA GLU A 101 9.63 -11.21 -28.20
C GLU A 101 8.44 -10.33 -27.83
N SER A 102 8.41 -9.12 -28.40
CA SER A 102 7.28 -8.20 -28.32
C SER A 102 6.83 -7.87 -26.89
N LYS A 103 7.79 -7.77 -25.95
CA LYS A 103 7.50 -7.41 -24.55
C LYS A 103 7.64 -5.91 -24.32
N SER A 104 6.60 -5.32 -23.76
CA SER A 104 6.59 -3.92 -23.32
C SER A 104 6.74 -3.85 -21.80
N VAL A 105 7.79 -3.19 -21.31
CA VAL A 105 8.10 -3.04 -19.89
C VAL A 105 8.04 -1.58 -19.49
N ALA A 106 7.26 -1.26 -18.45
CA ALA A 106 7.23 0.06 -17.84
C ALA A 106 8.04 0.07 -16.54
N ILE A 107 9.00 0.98 -16.43
CA ILE A 107 9.76 1.27 -15.21
C ILE A 107 9.19 2.55 -14.60
N LEU A 108 8.64 2.43 -13.40
CA LEU A 108 8.01 3.53 -12.68
C LEU A 108 8.74 3.81 -11.36
N ALA A 109 8.91 5.07 -11.05
CA ALA A 109 9.42 5.55 -9.77
C ALA A 109 8.71 6.86 -9.39
N ASN A 110 8.85 7.28 -8.14
CA ASN A 110 8.24 8.53 -7.65
C ASN A 110 8.66 9.77 -8.46
N LYS A 111 9.87 9.75 -9.05
CA LYS A 111 10.40 10.81 -9.94
C LYS A 111 10.91 10.20 -11.24
N SER A 112 10.72 10.93 -12.35
CA SER A 112 11.25 10.52 -13.65
C SER A 112 12.78 10.39 -13.66
N SER A 113 13.50 11.18 -12.87
CA SER A 113 14.96 11.06 -12.73
C SER A 113 15.37 9.71 -12.14
N THR A 114 14.67 9.23 -11.12
CA THR A 114 14.91 7.91 -10.52
C THR A 114 14.62 6.79 -11.51
N ALA A 115 13.51 6.87 -12.26
CA ALA A 115 13.20 5.88 -13.28
C ALA A 115 14.26 5.83 -14.39
N ARG A 116 14.81 6.99 -14.79
CA ARG A 116 15.93 7.07 -15.78
C ARG A 116 17.23 6.49 -15.23
N GLU A 117 17.49 6.58 -13.93
CA GLU A 117 18.66 5.94 -13.33
C GLU A 117 18.56 4.41 -13.41
N ILE A 118 17.35 3.85 -13.23
CA ILE A 118 17.11 2.42 -13.43
C ILE A 118 17.37 2.03 -14.89
N MET A 119 16.88 2.82 -15.82
CA MET A 119 17.15 2.64 -17.25
C MET A 119 18.66 2.68 -17.54
N SER A 120 19.42 3.58 -16.91
CA SER A 120 20.87 3.63 -17.08
C SER A 120 21.58 2.36 -16.63
N ARG A 121 21.08 1.68 -15.60
CA ARG A 121 21.61 0.36 -15.16
C ARG A 121 21.29 -0.72 -16.19
N TYR A 122 20.08 -0.74 -16.72
CA TYR A 122 19.69 -1.62 -17.83
C TYR A 122 20.60 -1.41 -19.03
N GLN A 123 20.82 -0.15 -19.42
CA GLN A 123 21.69 0.22 -20.56
C GLN A 123 23.13 -0.19 -20.33
N LEU A 124 23.69 0.05 -19.14
CA LEU A 124 25.04 -0.37 -18.79
C LEU A 124 25.22 -1.90 -18.96
N MET A 125 24.28 -2.69 -18.45
CA MET A 125 24.35 -4.15 -18.56
C MET A 125 24.27 -4.57 -20.03
N TYR A 126 23.38 -3.96 -20.81
CA TYR A 126 23.21 -4.26 -22.24
C TYR A 126 24.49 -3.92 -23.04
N GLU A 127 25.12 -2.77 -22.82
CA GLU A 127 26.33 -2.33 -23.49
C GLU A 127 27.54 -3.24 -23.25
N ASN A 128 27.52 -3.98 -22.14
CA ASN A 128 28.58 -4.94 -21.79
C ASN A 128 28.29 -6.38 -22.27
N LEU A 129 27.15 -6.63 -22.93
CA LEU A 129 26.89 -7.94 -23.53
C LEU A 129 27.75 -8.12 -24.79
N PRO A 130 28.18 -9.36 -25.10
CA PRO A 130 28.77 -9.67 -26.40
C PRO A 130 27.82 -9.30 -27.52
N LEU A 131 28.31 -8.74 -28.62
CA LEU A 131 27.48 -8.32 -29.76
C LEU A 131 26.61 -9.44 -30.31
N TRP A 132 27.08 -10.69 -30.28
CA TRP A 132 26.33 -11.85 -30.75
C TRP A 132 25.14 -12.20 -29.83
N MET A 133 25.10 -11.72 -28.58
CA MET A 133 23.98 -11.90 -27.65
C MET A 133 22.99 -10.72 -27.70
N GLN A 134 23.40 -9.58 -28.23
CA GLN A 134 22.53 -8.40 -28.31
C GLN A 134 21.48 -8.55 -29.39
N GLN A 135 20.25 -8.15 -29.08
CA GLN A 135 19.24 -7.81 -30.08
C GLN A 135 19.63 -6.49 -30.77
N GLY A 136 19.26 -6.27 -32.01
CA GLY A 136 19.52 -5.00 -32.66
C GLY A 136 18.69 -3.87 -32.05
N ILE A 137 19.28 -2.67 -31.99
CA ILE A 137 18.64 -1.50 -31.37
C ILE A 137 17.91 -0.69 -32.44
N ARG A 138 16.63 -0.38 -32.21
CA ARG A 138 15.82 0.57 -33.01
C ARG A 138 15.77 1.95 -32.38
N ASN A 139 15.67 2.03 -31.05
CA ASN A 139 15.69 3.27 -30.30
C ASN A 139 16.48 3.10 -29.00
N TRP A 140 17.33 4.10 -28.67
CA TRP A 140 18.18 4.06 -27.50
C TRP A 140 18.30 5.43 -26.86
N ASN A 141 17.54 5.68 -25.84
CA ASN A 141 17.65 6.91 -25.05
C ASN A 141 17.35 6.63 -23.58
N LYS A 142 17.57 7.61 -22.70
CA LYS A 142 17.41 7.46 -21.24
C LYS A 142 15.95 7.26 -20.76
N GLY A 143 14.99 7.46 -21.63
CA GLY A 143 13.57 7.32 -21.30
C GLY A 143 12.90 6.14 -21.97
N ASP A 144 13.47 5.66 -23.06
CA ASP A 144 12.83 4.68 -23.94
C ASP A 144 13.89 3.89 -24.73
N VAL A 145 13.79 2.57 -24.70
CA VAL A 145 14.63 1.63 -25.47
C VAL A 145 13.72 0.71 -26.27
N GLU A 146 14.03 0.54 -27.56
CA GLU A 146 13.31 -0.40 -28.44
C GLU A 146 14.32 -1.32 -29.14
N LEU A 147 14.05 -2.63 -29.02
CA LEU A 147 14.86 -3.70 -29.61
C LEU A 147 14.23 -4.23 -30.92
N GLU A 148 15.02 -4.86 -31.78
CA GLU A 148 14.55 -5.40 -33.06
C GLU A 148 13.58 -6.54 -32.93
N ASN A 149 13.61 -7.32 -31.82
CA ASN A 149 12.63 -8.35 -31.49
C ASN A 149 11.25 -7.79 -31.09
N GLY A 150 11.03 -6.47 -31.20
CA GLY A 150 9.81 -5.77 -30.86
C GLY A 150 9.64 -5.46 -29.37
N SER A 151 10.60 -5.85 -28.53
CA SER A 151 10.54 -5.54 -27.10
C SER A 151 10.92 -4.09 -26.82
N LYS A 152 10.25 -3.48 -25.80
CA LYS A 152 10.43 -2.08 -25.43
C LYS A 152 10.54 -1.94 -23.92
N VAL A 153 11.38 -1.01 -23.48
CA VAL A 153 11.45 -0.57 -22.07
C VAL A 153 11.28 0.93 -22.05
N PHE A 154 10.36 1.43 -21.26
CA PHE A 154 10.17 2.87 -21.09
C PHE A 154 10.02 3.27 -19.62
N THR A 155 10.39 4.51 -19.33
CA THR A 155 10.35 5.08 -17.99
C THR A 155 9.22 6.10 -17.85
N ALA A 156 8.58 6.13 -16.67
CA ALA A 156 7.61 7.16 -16.32
C ALA A 156 7.65 7.47 -14.83
N ALA A 157 7.10 8.62 -14.44
CA ALA A 157 6.78 8.89 -13.04
C ALA A 157 5.48 8.15 -12.66
N THR A 158 5.33 7.79 -11.40
CA THR A 158 4.11 7.20 -10.83
C THR A 158 3.00 8.26 -10.72
N THR A 159 2.34 8.51 -11.85
CA THR A 159 1.19 9.41 -11.95
C THR A 159 0.03 8.66 -12.57
N ALA A 160 -1.21 9.08 -12.30
CA ALA A 160 -2.41 8.46 -12.86
C ALA A 160 -2.44 8.41 -14.41
N SER A 161 -1.67 9.26 -15.09
CA SER A 161 -1.55 9.30 -16.55
C SER A 161 -0.32 8.59 -17.12
N GLY A 162 0.64 8.18 -16.26
CA GLY A 162 1.97 7.73 -16.70
C GLY A 162 1.99 6.54 -17.67
N ILE A 163 1.01 5.63 -17.54
CA ILE A 163 0.89 4.43 -18.39
C ILE A 163 -0.48 4.29 -19.07
N ARG A 164 -1.38 5.29 -18.94
CA ARG A 164 -2.68 5.25 -19.64
C ARG A 164 -2.49 5.13 -21.14
N GLY A 165 -3.24 4.21 -21.78
CA GLY A 165 -3.20 3.98 -23.22
C GLY A 165 -1.99 3.19 -23.71
N LYS A 166 -1.14 2.67 -22.82
CA LYS A 166 -0.02 1.80 -23.20
C LYS A 166 -0.32 0.36 -22.80
N SER A 167 -0.06 -0.58 -23.71
CA SER A 167 -0.07 -2.01 -23.39
C SER A 167 1.26 -2.39 -22.75
N VAL A 168 1.21 -3.01 -21.57
CA VAL A 168 2.39 -3.34 -20.76
C VAL A 168 2.36 -4.83 -20.40
N ASN A 169 3.45 -5.54 -20.66
CA ASN A 169 3.62 -6.96 -20.30
C ASN A 169 4.27 -7.11 -18.91
N MET A 170 5.07 -6.13 -18.51
CA MET A 170 5.68 -6.09 -17.18
C MET A 170 5.69 -4.66 -16.64
N LEU A 171 5.22 -4.50 -15.41
CA LEU A 171 5.28 -3.25 -14.66
C LEU A 171 6.26 -3.40 -13.51
N TYR A 172 7.26 -2.55 -13.45
CA TYR A 172 8.17 -2.43 -12.32
C TYR A 172 7.95 -1.09 -11.62
N ILE A 173 7.61 -1.13 -10.35
CA ILE A 173 7.41 0.06 -9.49
C ILE A 173 8.50 0.03 -8.41
N ASP A 174 9.44 0.96 -8.50
CA ASP A 174 10.50 1.13 -7.50
C ASP A 174 10.13 2.20 -6.48
N GLU A 175 10.59 2.00 -5.25
CA GLU A 175 10.36 2.90 -4.11
C GLU A 175 8.85 3.21 -3.90
N ALA A 176 8.01 2.18 -3.99
CA ALA A 176 6.55 2.33 -3.96
C ALA A 176 6.04 3.03 -2.69
N ALA A 177 6.67 2.83 -1.54
CA ALA A 177 6.28 3.48 -0.28
C ALA A 177 6.44 5.02 -0.30
N ILE A 178 7.27 5.57 -1.23
CA ILE A 178 7.48 7.02 -1.33
C ILE A 178 6.37 7.72 -2.13
N ILE A 179 5.54 6.98 -2.86
CA ILE A 179 4.42 7.55 -3.60
C ILE A 179 3.43 8.17 -2.60
N PRO A 180 3.04 9.44 -2.75
CA PRO A 180 2.04 10.04 -1.85
C PRO A 180 0.69 9.30 -1.90
N ASN A 181 0.03 9.11 -0.75
CA ASN A 181 -1.21 8.34 -0.66
C ASN A 181 -2.32 8.84 -1.61
N ASN A 182 -2.49 10.16 -1.74
CA ASN A 182 -3.46 10.75 -2.64
C ASN A 182 -3.21 10.45 -4.14
N ILE A 183 -1.97 10.11 -4.49
CA ILE A 183 -1.60 9.71 -5.86
C ILE A 183 -1.69 8.20 -6.01
N ALA A 184 -1.35 7.45 -4.97
CA ALA A 184 -1.29 5.99 -5.00
C ALA A 184 -2.65 5.37 -5.35
N ASP A 185 -3.74 5.78 -4.73
CA ASP A 185 -5.09 5.25 -4.99
C ASP A 185 -5.52 5.48 -6.45
N ALA A 186 -5.36 6.71 -6.95
CA ALA A 186 -5.67 7.05 -8.34
C ALA A 186 -4.75 6.31 -9.32
N PHE A 187 -3.48 6.14 -8.97
CA PHE A 187 -2.48 5.43 -9.76
C PHE A 187 -2.80 3.95 -9.86
N PHE A 188 -2.98 3.25 -8.74
CA PHE A 188 -3.28 1.82 -8.75
C PHE A 188 -4.64 1.53 -9.42
N THR A 189 -5.65 2.38 -9.22
CA THR A 189 -6.94 2.28 -9.93
C THR A 189 -6.77 2.40 -11.44
N ALA A 190 -5.88 3.28 -11.92
CA ALA A 190 -5.63 3.47 -13.35
C ALA A 190 -4.75 2.36 -13.97
N VAL A 191 -3.86 1.77 -13.18
CA VAL A 191 -2.86 0.78 -13.61
C VAL A 191 -3.42 -0.63 -13.60
N TYR A 192 -4.26 -0.96 -12.64
CA TYR A 192 -4.80 -2.32 -12.45
C TYR A 192 -5.51 -2.88 -13.70
N PRO A 193 -6.38 -2.12 -14.42
CA PRO A 193 -7.00 -2.61 -15.65
C PRO A 193 -6.00 -2.91 -16.78
N VAL A 194 -4.92 -2.13 -16.89
CA VAL A 194 -3.86 -2.32 -17.90
C VAL A 194 -3.16 -3.66 -17.71
N ILE A 195 -2.99 -4.08 -16.46
CA ILE A 195 -2.27 -5.29 -16.08
C ILE A 195 -3.21 -6.49 -16.05
N SER A 196 -4.46 -6.31 -15.65
CA SER A 196 -5.46 -7.38 -15.57
C SER A 196 -5.93 -7.87 -16.95
N ALA A 197 -5.74 -7.05 -17.98
CA ALA A 197 -6.09 -7.40 -19.36
C ALA A 197 -5.31 -8.63 -19.90
N GLY A 198 -4.12 -8.94 -19.35
CA GLY A 198 -3.29 -10.06 -19.78
C GLY A 198 -3.19 -11.17 -18.73
N THR A 199 -3.20 -12.44 -19.17
CA THR A 199 -3.01 -13.60 -18.27
C THR A 199 -1.56 -13.81 -17.84
N THR A 200 -0.58 -13.24 -18.57
CA THR A 200 0.87 -13.42 -18.34
C THR A 200 1.57 -12.14 -17.90
N THR A 201 0.85 -11.02 -17.78
CA THR A 201 1.41 -9.73 -17.37
C THR A 201 1.99 -9.80 -15.97
N LYS A 202 3.21 -9.26 -15.78
CA LYS A 202 3.91 -9.26 -14.50
C LYS A 202 3.84 -7.90 -13.80
N ILE A 203 3.79 -7.92 -12.48
CA ILE A 203 3.93 -6.74 -11.62
C ILE A 203 5.01 -7.03 -10.59
N LEU A 204 6.00 -6.15 -10.54
CA LEU A 204 7.03 -6.15 -9.50
C LEU A 204 6.97 -4.83 -8.75
N ILE A 205 6.69 -4.89 -7.46
CA ILE A 205 6.72 -3.74 -6.56
C ILE A 205 7.89 -3.91 -5.59
N THR A 206 8.73 -2.89 -5.48
CA THR A 206 9.85 -2.89 -4.52
C THR A 206 9.83 -1.63 -3.68
N SER A 207 10.13 -1.75 -2.40
CA SER A 207 10.34 -0.59 -1.53
C SER A 207 11.11 -0.93 -0.25
N THR A 208 11.67 0.10 0.39
CA THR A 208 11.83 0.17 1.84
C THR A 208 10.51 0.65 2.44
N PRO A 209 10.14 0.22 3.66
CA PRO A 209 8.92 0.69 4.30
C PRO A 209 9.01 2.19 4.67
N LEU A 210 7.89 2.90 4.58
CA LEU A 210 7.78 4.31 4.95
C LEU A 210 6.42 4.56 5.61
N GLY A 211 6.36 4.36 6.93
CA GLY A 211 5.09 4.46 7.65
C GLY A 211 4.05 3.44 7.20
N TYR A 212 2.83 3.58 7.72
CA TYR A 212 1.70 2.69 7.42
C TYR A 212 0.87 3.24 6.25
N ASN A 213 1.47 3.33 5.08
CA ASN A 213 0.86 3.87 3.87
C ASN A 213 0.30 2.75 2.96
N HIS A 214 -0.04 3.09 1.71
CA HIS A 214 -0.52 2.14 0.71
C HIS A 214 0.43 0.95 0.49
N PHE A 215 1.78 1.13 0.57
CA PHE A 215 2.73 0.02 0.46
C PHE A 215 2.59 -0.95 1.62
N TRP A 216 2.41 -0.44 2.86
CA TRP A 216 2.11 -1.28 4.01
C TRP A 216 0.83 -2.09 3.81
N LYS A 217 -0.25 -1.46 3.29
CA LYS A 217 -1.51 -2.15 3.00
C LYS A 217 -1.29 -3.30 2.01
N PHE A 218 -0.65 -3.02 0.86
CA PHE A 218 -0.34 -4.06 -0.14
C PHE A 218 0.52 -5.18 0.43
N TRP A 219 1.53 -4.83 1.23
CA TRP A 219 2.43 -5.79 1.89
C TRP A 219 1.67 -6.66 2.89
N ASN A 220 0.91 -6.04 3.79
CA ASN A 220 0.16 -6.75 4.82
C ASN A 220 -0.91 -7.66 4.21
N ASP A 221 -1.62 -7.20 3.18
CA ASP A 221 -2.58 -8.02 2.43
C ASP A 221 -1.90 -9.20 1.72
N ALA A 222 -0.68 -9.01 1.19
CA ALA A 222 0.08 -10.09 0.58
C ALA A 222 0.52 -11.15 1.62
N VAL A 223 1.03 -10.73 2.77
CA VAL A 223 1.43 -11.61 3.87
C VAL A 223 0.24 -12.40 4.40
N ASN A 224 -0.93 -11.76 4.53
CA ASN A 224 -2.17 -12.37 4.99
C ASN A 224 -2.95 -13.11 3.90
N LYS A 225 -2.45 -13.14 2.65
CA LYS A 225 -3.09 -13.77 1.47
C LYS A 225 -4.45 -13.14 1.12
N ASN A 226 -4.64 -11.86 1.41
CA ASN A 226 -5.81 -11.08 1.04
C ASN A 226 -5.71 -10.48 -0.36
N ASN A 227 -4.55 -10.60 -1.02
CA ASN A 227 -4.34 -10.24 -2.41
C ASN A 227 -3.47 -11.30 -3.13
N ASP A 228 -3.28 -11.15 -4.44
CA ASP A 228 -2.56 -12.12 -5.28
C ASP A 228 -1.03 -11.89 -5.33
N PHE A 229 -0.50 -10.96 -4.56
CA PHE A 229 0.94 -10.73 -4.53
C PHE A 229 1.67 -11.76 -3.70
N VAL A 230 2.81 -12.23 -4.20
CA VAL A 230 3.74 -13.07 -3.44
C VAL A 230 4.75 -12.15 -2.76
N PRO A 231 4.74 -12.09 -1.41
CA PRO A 231 5.65 -11.24 -0.67
C PRO A 231 7.01 -11.90 -0.46
N MET A 232 8.08 -11.10 -0.52
CA MET A 232 9.41 -11.52 -0.07
C MET A 232 10.08 -10.38 0.68
N PHE A 233 10.53 -10.67 1.89
CA PHE A 233 11.40 -9.81 2.69
C PHE A 233 12.83 -10.32 2.62
N ILE A 234 13.79 -9.42 2.36
CA ILE A 234 15.22 -9.72 2.41
C ILE A 234 15.83 -8.95 3.57
N PRO A 235 16.19 -9.63 4.68
CA PRO A 235 16.85 -8.98 5.79
C PRO A 235 18.30 -8.62 5.48
N TYR A 236 18.84 -7.62 6.18
CA TYR A 236 20.18 -7.10 5.92
C TYR A 236 21.29 -8.16 6.03
N TYR A 237 21.14 -9.12 6.94
CA TYR A 237 22.15 -10.15 7.21
C TYR A 237 22.25 -11.24 6.12
N GLU A 238 21.31 -11.29 5.16
CA GLU A 238 21.47 -12.13 3.95
C GLU A 238 22.43 -11.51 2.92
N ILE A 239 22.86 -10.25 3.13
CA ILE A 239 23.83 -9.58 2.25
C ILE A 239 25.24 -9.81 2.80
N PRO A 240 26.18 -10.36 2.01
CA PRO A 240 27.54 -10.57 2.42
C PRO A 240 28.20 -9.33 3.03
N GLY A 241 28.88 -9.52 4.17
CA GLY A 241 29.57 -8.45 4.88
C GLY A 241 28.69 -7.61 5.80
N ARG A 242 27.37 -7.92 5.92
CA ARG A 242 26.45 -7.24 6.83
C ARG A 242 26.14 -8.08 8.05
N ASP A 243 27.10 -8.14 8.98
CA ASP A 243 26.97 -8.80 10.27
C ASP A 243 26.39 -7.88 11.37
N GLU A 244 26.34 -8.37 12.60
CA GLU A 244 25.85 -7.59 13.75
C GLU A 244 26.70 -6.34 14.01
N LYS A 245 28.01 -6.41 13.78
CA LYS A 245 28.92 -5.27 13.94
C LYS A 245 28.58 -4.16 12.94
N TRP A 246 28.35 -4.52 11.68
CA TRP A 246 27.86 -3.60 10.66
C TRP A 246 26.52 -2.99 11.07
N ALA A 247 25.59 -3.80 11.57
CA ALA A 247 24.28 -3.36 12.00
C ALA A 247 24.33 -2.34 13.15
N GLU A 248 25.18 -2.60 14.17
CA GLU A 248 25.40 -1.66 15.27
C GLU A 248 26.03 -0.33 14.79
N GLU A 249 26.92 -0.38 13.83
CA GLU A 249 27.50 0.81 13.22
C GLU A 249 26.45 1.63 12.47
N GLN A 250 25.59 0.97 11.67
CA GLN A 250 24.47 1.65 11.04
C GLN A 250 23.51 2.27 12.06
N ARG A 251 23.21 1.57 13.14
CA ARG A 251 22.36 2.07 14.22
C ARG A 251 22.93 3.33 14.88
N ARG A 252 24.24 3.36 15.11
CA ARG A 252 24.94 4.56 15.67
C ARG A 252 24.91 5.74 14.71
N GLN A 253 25.06 5.50 13.40
CA GLN A 253 25.09 6.56 12.41
C GLN A 253 23.70 7.11 12.06
N LEU A 254 22.69 6.26 11.97
CA LEU A 254 21.34 6.62 11.53
C LEU A 254 20.42 7.01 12.70
N GLY A 255 20.73 6.55 13.91
CA GLY A 255 19.83 6.59 15.07
C GLY A 255 18.75 5.51 14.97
N ASP A 256 18.11 5.17 16.09
CA ASP A 256 17.19 4.03 16.21
C ASP A 256 16.04 4.07 15.21
N LEU A 257 15.40 5.23 15.03
CA LEU A 257 14.23 5.35 14.13
C LEU A 257 14.58 5.00 12.69
N LYS A 258 15.62 5.62 12.14
CA LYS A 258 16.05 5.37 10.74
C LYS A 258 16.64 3.98 10.59
N TYR A 259 17.37 3.48 11.57
CA TYR A 259 17.89 2.11 11.57
C TYR A 259 16.75 1.10 11.49
N ASN A 260 15.72 1.23 12.31
CA ASN A 260 14.56 0.36 12.29
C ASN A 260 13.84 0.39 10.92
N GLN A 261 13.69 1.59 10.32
CA GLN A 261 13.02 1.73 9.03
C GLN A 261 13.87 1.27 7.85
N GLU A 262 15.13 1.73 7.74
CA GLU A 262 15.94 1.61 6.52
C GLU A 262 16.77 0.31 6.48
N VAL A 263 17.07 -0.27 7.65
CA VAL A 263 17.90 -1.48 7.78
C VAL A 263 17.04 -2.68 8.19
N LEU A 264 16.26 -2.54 9.27
CA LEU A 264 15.38 -3.62 9.75
C LEU A 264 14.06 -3.71 8.97
N CYS A 265 13.78 -2.74 8.11
CA CYS A 265 12.55 -2.68 7.30
C CYS A 265 11.28 -2.74 8.14
N LYS A 266 11.26 -2.08 9.30
CA LYS A 266 10.06 -1.97 10.11
C LYS A 266 9.18 -0.83 9.61
N PHE A 267 7.87 -1.09 9.54
CA PHE A 267 6.90 -0.03 9.35
C PHE A 267 6.79 0.76 10.65
N LEU A 268 7.20 2.02 10.62
CA LEU A 268 7.21 2.88 11.80
C LEU A 268 6.23 4.04 11.61
N GLY A 269 5.38 4.25 12.60
CA GLY A 269 4.65 5.51 12.73
C GLY A 269 5.61 6.66 13.08
N SER A 270 5.16 7.90 12.93
CA SER A 270 5.90 9.05 13.41
C SER A 270 6.07 8.96 14.94
N SER A 271 7.21 9.36 15.48
CA SER A 271 7.43 9.45 16.93
C SER A 271 6.47 10.43 17.65
N LEU A 272 5.71 11.21 16.87
CA LEU A 272 4.72 12.18 17.36
C LEU A 272 3.29 11.71 17.13
N THR A 273 3.06 10.45 16.67
CA THR A 273 1.70 9.93 16.47
C THR A 273 0.98 9.73 17.79
N LEU A 274 -0.35 9.85 17.73
CA LEU A 274 -1.22 9.62 18.88
C LEU A 274 -1.04 8.20 19.42
N ILE A 275 -1.02 7.20 18.54
CA ILE A 275 -0.85 5.78 18.87
C ILE A 275 0.61 5.38 18.63
N ASN A 276 1.20 4.61 19.54
CA ASN A 276 2.56 4.13 19.38
C ASN A 276 2.68 3.03 18.31
N SER A 277 3.88 2.85 17.76
CA SER A 277 4.14 1.91 16.67
C SER A 277 3.87 0.46 17.07
N ASP A 278 4.18 0.08 18.32
CA ASP A 278 3.98 -1.29 18.80
C ASP A 278 2.50 -1.67 18.84
N THR A 279 1.65 -0.70 19.19
CA THR A 279 0.19 -0.88 19.18
C THR A 279 -0.33 -1.01 17.75
N ILE A 280 0.20 -0.23 16.80
CA ILE A 280 -0.19 -0.31 15.39
C ILE A 280 0.29 -1.64 14.77
N GLU A 281 1.50 -2.09 15.07
CA GLU A 281 2.01 -3.40 14.63
C GLU A 281 1.18 -4.57 15.16
N TRP A 282 0.60 -4.42 16.35
CA TRP A 282 -0.28 -5.43 16.92
C TRP A 282 -1.63 -5.54 16.22
N MET A 283 -2.12 -4.46 15.59
CA MET A 283 -3.37 -4.48 14.85
C MET A 283 -3.24 -5.35 13.60
N SER A 284 -4.17 -6.28 13.43
CA SER A 284 -4.27 -7.11 12.22
C SER A 284 -5.45 -6.67 11.38
N THR A 285 -5.26 -6.60 10.07
CA THR A 285 -6.36 -6.32 9.15
C THR A 285 -7.19 -7.58 8.88
N CYS A 286 -8.49 -7.41 8.63
CA CYS A 286 -9.35 -8.47 8.15
C CYS A 286 -10.09 -8.03 6.87
N PRO A 287 -10.47 -8.99 6.00
CA PRO A 287 -11.28 -8.68 4.82
C PRO A 287 -12.70 -8.29 5.25
N THR A 288 -13.35 -7.48 4.42
CA THR A 288 -14.75 -7.13 4.59
C THR A 288 -15.66 -8.32 4.26
N VAL A 289 -16.69 -8.55 5.08
CA VAL A 289 -17.75 -9.53 4.80
C VAL A 289 -18.84 -8.92 3.92
N TYR A 290 -18.91 -7.59 3.86
CA TYR A 290 -19.82 -6.83 3.01
C TYR A 290 -19.19 -5.49 2.65
N SER A 291 -19.33 -5.08 1.37
CA SER A 291 -18.86 -3.76 0.89
C SER A 291 -19.79 -3.29 -0.21
N LYS A 292 -20.56 -2.24 0.06
CA LYS A 292 -21.46 -1.63 -0.92
C LYS A 292 -21.85 -0.22 -0.50
N ASP A 293 -21.96 0.69 -1.49
CA ASP A 293 -22.46 2.06 -1.33
C ASP A 293 -21.78 2.84 -0.19
N GLY A 294 -20.47 2.66 -0.01
CA GLY A 294 -19.69 3.32 1.03
C GLY A 294 -19.74 2.64 2.41
N LEU A 295 -20.53 1.58 2.58
CA LEU A 295 -20.60 0.79 3.81
C LEU A 295 -19.76 -0.48 3.69
N ASP A 296 -18.77 -0.61 4.58
CA ASP A 296 -17.91 -1.78 4.74
C ASP A 296 -18.20 -2.43 6.09
N LEU A 297 -18.50 -3.74 6.11
CA LEU A 297 -18.67 -4.51 7.34
C LEU A 297 -17.55 -5.54 7.46
N TYR A 298 -17.04 -5.73 8.66
CA TYR A 298 -16.05 -6.72 9.05
C TYR A 298 -16.67 -7.90 9.78
N GLU A 299 -17.78 -7.66 10.50
CA GLU A 299 -18.60 -8.68 11.15
C GLU A 299 -20.08 -8.35 10.95
N TRP A 300 -20.92 -9.38 10.80
CA TRP A 300 -22.37 -9.21 10.81
C TRP A 300 -22.88 -8.97 12.23
N PRO A 301 -24.01 -8.23 12.41
CA PRO A 301 -24.58 -8.03 13.74
C PRO A 301 -25.06 -9.37 14.35
N ILE A 302 -24.65 -9.61 15.58
CA ILE A 302 -25.09 -10.76 16.34
C ILE A 302 -26.45 -10.42 16.97
N LYS A 303 -27.51 -11.05 16.43
CA LYS A 303 -28.88 -10.91 16.91
C LYS A 303 -29.15 -11.94 17.99
N GLY A 304 -30.08 -11.63 18.91
CA GLY A 304 -30.50 -12.60 19.93
C GLY A 304 -31.23 -13.80 19.31
N GLU A 305 -30.87 -14.99 19.76
CA GLU A 305 -31.55 -16.22 19.38
C GLU A 305 -32.24 -16.85 20.62
N ARG A 306 -33.43 -17.41 20.42
CA ARG A 306 -34.19 -18.11 21.46
C ARG A 306 -34.43 -19.54 21.01
N ASP A 307 -34.50 -20.46 21.98
CA ASP A 307 -34.93 -21.84 21.73
C ASP A 307 -36.49 -21.96 21.60
N ASP A 308 -36.94 -23.17 21.31
CA ASP A 308 -38.38 -23.47 21.18
C ASP A 308 -39.19 -23.19 22.46
N ASN A 309 -38.52 -22.98 23.60
CA ASN A 309 -39.09 -22.62 24.89
C ASN A 309 -38.96 -21.13 25.22
N GLU A 310 -38.64 -20.28 24.21
CA GLU A 310 -38.40 -18.84 24.35
C GLU A 310 -37.20 -18.47 25.23
N LYS A 311 -36.36 -19.42 25.62
CA LYS A 311 -35.16 -19.17 26.40
C LYS A 311 -34.06 -18.62 25.51
N LEU A 312 -33.45 -17.54 25.95
CA LEU A 312 -32.35 -16.89 25.21
C LEU A 312 -31.13 -17.81 25.14
N ILE A 313 -30.74 -18.24 23.93
CA ILE A 313 -29.56 -19.06 23.66
C ILE A 313 -28.34 -18.15 23.30
N VAL A 314 -28.57 -17.14 22.45
CA VAL A 314 -27.57 -16.14 22.06
C VAL A 314 -28.08 -14.79 22.53
N LYS A 315 -27.25 -14.07 23.28
CA LYS A 315 -27.54 -12.68 23.66
C LYS A 315 -27.30 -11.76 22.47
N PRO A 316 -28.20 -10.81 22.18
CA PRO A 316 -27.91 -9.79 21.18
C PRO A 316 -26.75 -8.93 21.64
N HIS A 317 -25.84 -8.60 20.70
CA HIS A 317 -24.76 -7.69 20.99
C HIS A 317 -25.25 -6.24 21.03
N THR A 318 -24.51 -5.42 21.75
CA THR A 318 -24.76 -3.97 21.88
C THR A 318 -23.75 -3.22 21.02
N TYR A 319 -24.26 -2.31 20.18
CA TYR A 319 -23.43 -1.57 19.24
C TYR A 319 -23.52 -0.08 19.50
N CYS A 320 -22.44 0.62 19.11
CA CYS A 320 -22.39 2.08 19.10
C CYS A 320 -21.94 2.56 17.71
N ILE A 321 -22.66 3.53 17.15
CA ILE A 321 -22.29 4.24 15.94
C ILE A 321 -21.81 5.62 16.32
N VAL A 322 -20.62 6.00 15.86
CA VAL A 322 -20.08 7.35 16.02
C VAL A 322 -19.96 7.97 14.64
N ALA A 323 -20.72 9.05 14.40
CA ALA A 323 -20.85 9.67 13.10
C ALA A 323 -20.26 11.08 13.07
N ASP A 324 -19.45 11.35 12.05
CA ASP A 324 -18.95 12.66 11.67
C ASP A 324 -19.74 13.17 10.46
N THR A 325 -20.01 14.48 10.41
CA THR A 325 -20.88 15.10 9.41
C THR A 325 -20.09 16.03 8.50
N ALA A 326 -20.31 15.93 7.19
CA ALA A 326 -19.77 16.83 6.18
C ALA A 326 -20.86 17.48 5.32
N LYS A 327 -20.47 18.44 4.49
CA LYS A 327 -21.40 19.20 3.64
C LYS A 327 -21.86 18.47 2.37
N GLY A 328 -21.24 17.34 2.02
CA GLY A 328 -21.59 16.55 0.83
C GLY A 328 -21.24 17.20 -0.51
N VAL A 329 -20.23 18.06 -0.54
CA VAL A 329 -19.80 18.82 -1.73
C VAL A 329 -18.54 18.25 -2.41
N GLY A 330 -18.16 17.02 -2.07
CA GLY A 330 -17.01 16.34 -2.67
C GLY A 330 -15.66 16.68 -2.00
N GLY A 331 -15.66 17.45 -0.91
CA GLY A 331 -14.52 17.69 -0.04
C GLY A 331 -14.41 16.65 1.06
N ASP A 332 -14.70 17.05 2.31
CA ASP A 332 -14.71 16.19 3.48
C ASP A 332 -15.77 15.09 3.38
N TYR A 333 -15.55 13.98 4.06
CA TYR A 333 -16.46 12.84 4.08
C TYR A 333 -17.45 12.94 5.24
N SER A 334 -18.72 12.62 4.97
CA SER A 334 -19.63 12.13 6.00
C SER A 334 -19.26 10.69 6.28
N ALA A 335 -18.91 10.35 7.52
CA ALA A 335 -18.41 9.05 7.87
C ALA A 335 -18.96 8.58 9.23
N PHE A 336 -19.12 7.28 9.41
CA PHE A 336 -19.32 6.70 10.74
C PHE A 336 -18.58 5.38 10.91
N VAL A 337 -18.33 5.03 12.15
CA VAL A 337 -17.83 3.72 12.56
C VAL A 337 -18.86 3.00 13.41
N ILE A 338 -18.90 1.68 13.28
CA ILE A 338 -19.75 0.79 14.07
C ILE A 338 -18.85 0.00 15.02
N ILE A 339 -19.10 0.10 16.31
CA ILE A 339 -18.30 -0.54 17.34
C ILE A 339 -19.19 -1.49 18.13
N ASP A 340 -18.79 -2.75 18.23
CA ASP A 340 -19.36 -3.69 19.18
C ASP A 340 -18.81 -3.37 20.58
N ILE A 341 -19.70 -2.99 21.48
CA ILE A 341 -19.36 -2.59 22.86
C ILE A 341 -19.90 -3.60 23.90
N THR A 342 -20.23 -4.81 23.47
CA THR A 342 -20.80 -5.84 24.33
C THR A 342 -19.84 -6.29 25.41
N GLU A 343 -18.59 -6.56 25.01
CA GLU A 343 -17.52 -7.05 25.88
C GLU A 343 -16.17 -6.40 25.51
N VAL A 344 -15.27 -6.37 26.47
CA VAL A 344 -13.88 -5.90 26.25
C VAL A 344 -13.02 -7.09 25.82
N PRO A 345 -12.23 -6.97 24.76
CA PRO A 345 -12.00 -5.80 23.93
C PRO A 345 -13.18 -5.44 23.02
N TYR A 346 -13.52 -4.15 22.96
CA TYR A 346 -14.45 -3.62 21.98
C TYR A 346 -13.91 -3.84 20.56
N LYS A 347 -14.79 -3.95 19.56
CA LYS A 347 -14.38 -4.23 18.19
C LYS A 347 -15.01 -3.24 17.20
N LEU A 348 -14.23 -2.71 16.32
CA LEU A 348 -14.73 -2.02 15.14
C LEU A 348 -15.24 -3.09 14.14
N VAL A 349 -16.56 -3.12 13.92
CA VAL A 349 -17.23 -4.13 13.07
C VAL A 349 -17.72 -3.57 11.75
N GLY A 350 -17.67 -2.25 11.55
CA GLY A 350 -18.00 -1.63 10.28
C GLY A 350 -17.65 -0.17 10.21
N LYS A 351 -17.60 0.36 8.99
CA LYS A 351 -17.48 1.79 8.68
C LYS A 351 -18.35 2.18 7.50
N TYR A 352 -18.71 3.44 7.45
CA TYR A 352 -19.33 4.10 6.30
C TYR A 352 -18.56 5.35 5.94
N ARG A 353 -18.46 5.68 4.63
CA ARG A 353 -17.75 6.86 4.16
C ARG A 353 -18.28 7.29 2.80
N ASP A 354 -18.76 8.54 2.70
CA ASP A 354 -19.20 9.15 1.45
C ASP A 354 -18.98 10.69 1.49
N ASN A 355 -18.35 11.28 0.49
CA ASN A 355 -18.11 12.72 0.40
C ASN A 355 -19.13 13.47 -0.47
N LYS A 356 -20.12 12.77 -1.02
CA LYS A 356 -21.16 13.33 -1.89
C LYS A 356 -22.57 13.23 -1.30
N ILE A 357 -22.74 12.43 -0.24
CA ILE A 357 -24.03 12.28 0.41
C ILE A 357 -24.51 13.63 0.98
N ALA A 358 -25.71 14.03 0.60
CA ALA A 358 -26.31 15.24 1.15
C ALA A 358 -26.62 15.08 2.65
N PRO A 359 -26.39 16.11 3.49
CA PRO A 359 -26.71 16.08 4.92
C PRO A 359 -28.16 15.67 5.24
N MET A 360 -29.10 15.91 4.34
CA MET A 360 -30.49 15.49 4.49
C MET A 360 -30.74 13.99 4.29
N LEU A 361 -29.88 13.31 3.54
CA LEU A 361 -29.98 11.87 3.26
C LEU A 361 -29.14 11.01 4.22
N TYR A 362 -28.08 11.58 4.77
CA TYR A 362 -27.16 10.87 5.66
C TYR A 362 -27.84 10.27 6.91
N PRO A 363 -28.80 10.96 7.57
CA PRO A 363 -29.56 10.41 8.68
C PRO A 363 -30.29 9.10 8.34
N THR A 364 -30.83 8.99 7.13
CA THR A 364 -31.52 7.74 6.71
C THR A 364 -30.57 6.56 6.62
N VAL A 365 -29.32 6.79 6.19
CA VAL A 365 -28.27 5.73 6.17
C VAL A 365 -27.91 5.32 7.60
N ILE A 366 -27.66 6.31 8.48
CA ILE A 366 -27.34 6.04 9.90
C ILE A 366 -28.49 5.26 10.54
N HIS A 367 -29.74 5.71 10.37
CA HIS A 367 -30.93 5.10 10.94
C HIS A 367 -31.08 3.63 10.52
N LYS A 368 -30.94 3.35 9.20
CA LYS A 368 -31.04 1.99 8.68
C LYS A 368 -29.98 1.08 9.30
N VAL A 369 -28.72 1.52 9.30
CA VAL A 369 -27.61 0.72 9.85
C VAL A 369 -27.76 0.55 11.36
N ALA A 370 -28.14 1.58 12.09
CA ALA A 370 -28.36 1.50 13.53
C ALA A 370 -29.49 0.51 13.89
N HIS A 371 -30.55 0.48 13.09
CA HIS A 371 -31.63 -0.49 13.23
C HIS A 371 -31.15 -1.93 12.96
N ASP A 372 -30.36 -2.13 11.89
CA ASP A 372 -29.82 -3.44 11.54
C ASP A 372 -28.86 -3.98 12.62
N PHE A 373 -28.15 -3.07 13.32
CA PHE A 373 -27.25 -3.35 14.44
C PHE A 373 -27.93 -3.23 15.81
N ASN A 374 -29.05 -3.91 15.98
CA ASN A 374 -29.80 -4.09 17.26
C ASN A 374 -30.17 -2.77 17.93
N GLN A 375 -30.60 -1.77 17.17
CA GLN A 375 -30.92 -0.42 17.69
C GLN A 375 -29.68 0.22 18.34
N ALA A 376 -28.57 0.28 17.62
CA ALA A 376 -27.30 0.77 18.10
C ALA A 376 -27.39 2.18 18.73
N TYR A 377 -26.61 2.45 19.76
CA TYR A 377 -26.45 3.82 20.27
C TYR A 377 -25.77 4.69 19.22
N VAL A 378 -26.31 5.89 18.97
CA VAL A 378 -25.77 6.80 17.94
C VAL A 378 -25.26 8.09 18.56
N LEU A 379 -23.97 8.39 18.38
CA LEU A 379 -23.36 9.68 18.70
C LEU A 379 -23.04 10.42 17.40
N ILE A 380 -23.52 11.62 17.24
CA ILE A 380 -23.32 12.45 16.04
C ILE A 380 -22.47 13.67 16.39
N GLU A 381 -21.37 13.88 15.64
CA GLU A 381 -20.63 15.12 15.68
C GLU A 381 -21.33 16.17 14.83
N ILE A 382 -21.64 17.33 15.43
CA ILE A 382 -22.54 18.30 14.82
C ILE A 382 -21.85 19.62 14.39
N ASN A 383 -20.53 19.65 14.36
CA ASN A 383 -19.76 20.86 13.98
C ASN A 383 -20.08 21.33 12.55
N SER A 384 -20.27 20.40 11.62
CA SER A 384 -20.53 20.70 10.21
C SER A 384 -22.01 20.72 9.85
N SER A 385 -22.86 19.95 10.56
CA SER A 385 -24.32 19.90 10.32
C SER A 385 -25.08 19.43 11.55
N GLU A 386 -25.79 20.37 12.18
CA GLU A 386 -26.76 20.04 13.25
C GLU A 386 -28.01 19.34 12.70
N GLN A 387 -28.31 19.50 11.40
CA GLN A 387 -29.50 18.93 10.77
C GLN A 387 -29.55 17.40 10.83
N VAL A 388 -28.39 16.76 10.75
CA VAL A 388 -28.28 15.29 10.79
C VAL A 388 -28.85 14.75 12.12
N ALA A 389 -28.45 15.34 13.25
CA ALA A 389 -28.94 14.93 14.56
C ALA A 389 -30.42 15.29 14.77
N HIS A 390 -30.83 16.47 14.23
CA HIS A 390 -32.23 16.90 14.30
C HIS A 390 -33.17 15.95 13.55
N ILE A 391 -32.81 15.55 12.31
CA ILE A 391 -33.61 14.63 11.50
C ILE A 391 -33.68 13.26 12.18
N MET A 392 -32.55 12.74 12.69
CA MET A 392 -32.52 11.46 13.40
C MET A 392 -33.50 11.41 14.57
N TYR A 393 -33.54 12.48 15.38
CA TYR A 393 -34.36 12.49 16.58
C TYR A 393 -35.81 12.92 16.31
N ASN A 394 -36.06 14.01 15.58
CA ASN A 394 -37.38 14.58 15.44
C ASN A 394 -38.21 14.04 14.26
N GLU A 395 -37.54 13.59 13.17
CA GLU A 395 -38.24 13.11 11.97
C GLU A 395 -38.24 11.58 11.87
N LEU A 396 -37.11 10.94 12.22
CA LEU A 396 -36.99 9.48 12.22
C LEU A 396 -37.29 8.85 13.59
N GLU A 397 -37.56 9.68 14.60
CA GLU A 397 -37.94 9.28 15.97
C GLU A 397 -37.00 8.23 16.58
N TYR A 398 -35.68 8.35 16.29
CA TYR A 398 -34.69 7.40 16.75
C TYR A 398 -34.36 7.62 18.25
N GLU A 399 -34.74 6.69 19.13
CA GLU A 399 -34.66 6.87 20.58
C GLU A 399 -33.22 6.72 21.15
N ASN A 400 -32.36 5.91 20.50
CA ASN A 400 -31.02 5.59 21.02
C ASN A 400 -29.96 6.61 20.54
N ILE A 401 -30.33 7.88 20.31
CA ILE A 401 -29.39 8.94 20.05
C ILE A 401 -28.81 9.48 21.37
N LEU A 402 -27.49 9.69 21.39
CA LEU A 402 -26.78 10.19 22.58
C LEU A 402 -26.83 11.70 22.67
N PHE A 403 -27.12 12.21 23.85
CA PHE A 403 -27.21 13.63 24.20
C PHE A 403 -25.95 14.06 24.93
N VAL A 404 -25.47 15.27 24.67
CA VAL A 404 -24.38 15.90 25.40
C VAL A 404 -24.89 17.14 26.11
N ASN A 405 -24.62 17.28 27.41
CA ASN A 405 -24.97 18.47 28.18
C ASN A 405 -23.91 19.56 28.01
N ARG A 406 -24.33 20.79 27.70
CA ARG A 406 -23.46 21.97 27.52
C ARG A 406 -22.74 22.44 28.80
N ASP A 407 -23.25 22.08 29.97
CA ASP A 407 -22.67 22.48 31.24
C ASP A 407 -21.61 21.48 31.71
N SER A 408 -20.43 21.59 31.19
CA SER A 408 -19.06 21.16 31.59
C SER A 408 -18.87 20.15 32.74
N LYS A 409 -19.86 19.38 33.17
CA LYS A 409 -19.69 18.25 34.06
C LYS A 409 -19.75 16.96 33.28
N ARG A 410 -18.71 16.14 33.43
CA ARG A 410 -18.48 14.81 32.82
C ARG A 410 -19.76 14.13 32.32
N GLY A 411 -19.76 13.75 31.04
CA GLY A 411 -20.89 13.15 30.33
C GLY A 411 -21.80 12.26 31.21
N GLN A 412 -22.89 12.83 31.62
CA GLN A 412 -24.02 12.07 32.15
C GLN A 412 -25.05 11.95 31.04
N ILE A 413 -25.43 10.72 30.76
CA ILE A 413 -26.63 10.44 29.97
C ILE A 413 -27.79 11.01 30.80
N VAL A 414 -28.39 12.10 30.34
CA VAL A 414 -29.59 12.67 31.00
C VAL A 414 -30.80 12.03 30.33
N SER A 415 -31.36 11.02 30.97
CA SER A 415 -32.74 10.59 30.69
C SER A 415 -33.69 11.76 30.99
N GLY A 416 -34.59 12.07 30.04
CA GLY A 416 -35.50 13.18 30.08
C GLY A 416 -36.26 13.33 31.43
N GLY A 417 -35.87 14.35 32.18
CA GLY A 417 -36.53 14.83 33.38
C GLY A 417 -36.72 16.34 33.30
N PHE A 418 -37.86 16.84 33.68
CA PHE A 418 -38.22 18.25 33.77
C PHE A 418 -37.23 19.01 34.66
N GLY A 419 -36.29 19.75 34.05
CA GLY A 419 -35.34 20.57 34.79
C GLY A 419 -34.21 21.14 33.95
N GLY A 420 -34.44 22.17 33.19
CA GLY A 420 -33.62 23.37 33.03
C GLY A 420 -32.23 23.30 32.39
N GLY A 421 -31.75 22.23 31.83
CA GLY A 421 -30.50 22.23 31.03
C GLY A 421 -30.86 22.01 29.54
N LYS A 422 -30.36 22.86 28.62
CA LYS A 422 -30.53 22.63 27.18
C LYS A 422 -29.71 21.40 26.80
N ALA A 423 -30.32 20.22 26.78
CA ALA A 423 -29.73 19.02 26.20
C ALA A 423 -29.57 19.28 24.70
N GLN A 424 -28.37 19.01 24.16
CA GLN A 424 -28.09 19.11 22.75
C GLN A 424 -27.94 17.71 22.17
N TYR A 425 -28.63 17.43 21.09
CA TYR A 425 -28.45 16.18 20.32
C TYR A 425 -27.08 16.19 19.65
N GLY A 426 -26.28 15.14 19.90
CA GLY A 426 -24.92 15.05 19.36
C GLY A 426 -23.88 15.85 20.14
N VAL A 427 -22.67 15.86 19.66
CA VAL A 427 -21.48 16.47 20.32
C VAL A 427 -20.87 17.55 19.43
N VAL A 428 -20.55 18.69 20.06
CA VAL A 428 -19.67 19.70 19.45
C VAL A 428 -18.24 19.37 19.82
N THR A 429 -17.40 19.09 18.83
CA THR A 429 -15.98 18.77 19.02
C THR A 429 -15.17 20.05 19.10
N ASP A 430 -15.01 20.59 20.29
CA ASP A 430 -14.09 21.67 20.57
C ASP A 430 -12.67 21.14 20.91
N LYS A 431 -11.68 22.03 21.10
CA LYS A 431 -10.31 21.65 21.45
C LYS A 431 -10.24 20.76 22.70
N LYS A 432 -11.11 20.99 23.68
CA LYS A 432 -11.15 20.23 24.95
C LYS A 432 -11.72 18.84 24.74
N VAL A 433 -12.85 18.72 24.03
CA VAL A 433 -13.49 17.45 23.69
C VAL A 433 -12.55 16.60 22.85
N LYS A 434 -11.94 17.18 21.80
CA LYS A 434 -10.95 16.49 20.96
C LYS A 434 -9.78 15.94 21.76
N ARG A 435 -9.21 16.76 22.66
CA ARG A 435 -8.08 16.34 23.51
C ARG A 435 -8.46 15.19 24.42
N ILE A 436 -9.62 15.26 25.10
CA ILE A 436 -10.08 14.18 26.00
C ILE A 436 -10.35 12.91 25.18
N GLY A 437 -11.04 13.02 24.06
CA GLY A 437 -11.31 11.91 23.16
C GLY A 437 -10.05 11.22 22.69
N CYS A 438 -9.05 11.98 22.21
CA CYS A 438 -7.76 11.44 21.80
C CYS A 438 -7.03 10.70 22.93
N PHE A 439 -7.05 11.25 24.17
CA PHE A 439 -6.43 10.59 25.32
C PHE A 439 -7.13 9.27 25.68
N THR A 440 -8.46 9.27 25.71
CA THR A 440 -9.25 8.08 26.02
C THR A 440 -9.04 7.01 24.95
N PHE A 441 -9.10 7.41 23.69
CA PHE A 441 -8.85 6.52 22.55
C PHE A 441 -7.46 5.90 22.61
N LYS A 442 -6.42 6.71 22.87
CA LYS A 442 -5.04 6.24 23.08
C LYS A 442 -4.97 5.17 24.16
N SER A 443 -5.57 5.43 25.35
CA SER A 443 -5.57 4.47 26.45
C SER A 443 -6.25 3.16 26.06
N LEU A 444 -7.42 3.20 25.39
CA LEU A 444 -8.12 2.01 24.93
C LEU A 444 -7.28 1.18 23.95
N MET A 445 -6.55 1.84 23.05
CA MET A 445 -5.71 1.17 22.06
C MET A 445 -4.46 0.56 22.71
N GLU A 446 -3.73 1.31 23.53
CA GLU A 446 -2.50 0.86 24.19
C GLU A 446 -2.77 -0.23 25.23
N GLU A 447 -3.93 -0.21 25.88
CA GLU A 447 -4.39 -1.28 26.79
C GLU A 447 -5.02 -2.47 26.04
N ARG A 448 -5.07 -2.45 24.71
CA ARG A 448 -5.67 -3.48 23.84
C ARG A 448 -7.16 -3.74 24.16
N LYS A 449 -7.86 -2.69 24.55
CA LYS A 449 -9.28 -2.71 24.88
C LYS A 449 -10.20 -2.37 23.71
N LEU A 450 -9.62 -1.96 22.57
CA LEU A 450 -10.31 -1.70 21.32
C LEU A 450 -9.52 -2.32 20.16
N ILE A 451 -10.19 -3.15 19.37
CA ILE A 451 -9.63 -3.81 18.19
C ILE A 451 -10.12 -3.07 16.95
N ILE A 452 -9.18 -2.63 16.13
CA ILE A 452 -9.45 -2.02 14.82
C ILE A 452 -8.79 -2.89 13.76
N SER A 453 -9.58 -3.41 12.82
CA SER A 453 -9.09 -4.27 11.73
C SER A 453 -9.23 -3.64 10.34
N ASP A 454 -9.67 -2.38 10.27
CA ASP A 454 -9.79 -1.62 9.04
C ASP A 454 -8.44 -1.05 8.62
N PRO A 455 -7.91 -1.39 7.41
CA PRO A 455 -6.60 -0.95 6.96
C PRO A 455 -6.51 0.56 6.71
N ASP A 456 -7.60 1.22 6.31
CA ASP A 456 -7.60 2.66 6.06
C ASP A 456 -7.53 3.42 7.38
N ILE A 457 -8.31 3.02 8.39
CA ILE A 457 -8.26 3.62 9.72
C ILE A 457 -6.89 3.40 10.37
N ILE A 458 -6.31 2.19 10.28
CA ILE A 458 -4.96 1.92 10.80
C ILE A 458 -3.92 2.82 10.10
N SER A 459 -4.04 3.00 8.78
CA SER A 459 -3.17 3.91 8.02
C SER A 459 -3.32 5.36 8.49
N GLU A 460 -4.55 5.85 8.70
CA GLU A 460 -4.79 7.20 9.21
C GLU A 460 -4.23 7.39 10.63
N LEU A 461 -4.44 6.42 11.53
CA LEU A 461 -3.89 6.45 12.90
C LEU A 461 -2.37 6.50 12.93
N SER A 462 -1.71 5.86 11.97
CA SER A 462 -0.24 5.86 11.85
C SER A 462 0.35 7.22 11.48
N THR A 463 -0.48 8.11 10.94
CA THR A 463 -0.10 9.47 10.52
C THR A 463 -0.73 10.56 11.38
N PHE A 464 -1.62 10.19 12.31
CA PHE A 464 -2.32 11.15 13.17
C PHE A 464 -1.38 11.70 14.26
N ILE A 465 -0.91 12.92 14.04
CA ILE A 465 0.07 13.61 14.91
C ILE A 465 -0.56 14.79 15.65
N GLN A 466 0.00 15.10 16.82
CA GLN A 466 -0.30 16.37 17.47
C GLN A 466 0.49 17.50 16.79
N VAL A 467 -0.22 18.40 16.13
CA VAL A 467 0.39 19.64 15.63
C VAL A 467 0.52 20.60 16.81
N LYS A 468 1.73 21.14 17.03
CA LYS A 468 1.92 22.23 17.98
C LYS A 468 1.30 23.49 17.37
N ASP A 469 0.40 24.14 18.12
CA ASP A 469 -0.15 25.48 17.81
C ASP A 469 0.95 26.53 17.78
#